data_2075a9b129b1290135ac9f22bd2105d3
#
_entry.id   2075a9b129b1290135ac9f22bd2105d3
#
_cell.length_a   1.000
_cell.length_b   1.000
_cell.length_c   1.000
_cell.angle_alpha   90.00
_cell.angle_beta   90.00
_cell.angle_gamma   90.00
#
_symmetry.space_group_name_H-M   'P 1'
#
loop_
_entity.id
_entity.type
_entity.pdbx_description
1 polymer ?
#
loop_
_entity_poly.entity_id
_entity_poly.type
_entity_poly.pdbx_seq_one_letter_code
_entity_poly.pdbx_strand_id
1 'polypeptide(L)'
;MRQNVKISGMTCMGCVSSVRDKLIGLDEVQDVKIDLASGNVVLEVSKTLTLEKLTTVLLPKYIPLLGTNPVKTYPNVEAPSKLKQLFPLILIFVYLILGSLLIQKDSFQINNFMIDFMGLFFVVFSLFKFLDYKGFPKAFAQYDPLAKRSALYAKIYPFIETLLGLMLLLRWQLIFVFIITIAILTITTFGVVYTLFDKNKIDCACLGTTLKLPMTEATLIENVIMLVMAISMLFYQFG
;
A
#
# COMPACT_ATOMS: atom_id res chain seq x y z
N MET A 1 -13.41 19.19 -28.27
CA MET A 1 -14.24 19.82 -27.21
C MET A 1 -14.07 19.02 -25.93
N ARG A 2 -14.22 19.66 -24.74
CA ARG A 2 -14.14 18.94 -23.46
C ARG A 2 -15.54 18.78 -22.88
N GLN A 3 -15.89 17.54 -22.53
CA GLN A 3 -17.16 17.19 -21.88
C GLN A 3 -16.88 16.54 -20.53
N ASN A 4 -17.52 17.02 -19.47
CA ASN A 4 -17.38 16.46 -18.13
C ASN A 4 -18.58 15.56 -17.82
N VAL A 5 -18.27 14.34 -17.38
CA VAL A 5 -19.27 13.34 -17.01
C VAL A 5 -18.90 12.78 -15.64
N LYS A 6 -19.86 12.59 -14.75
CA LYS A 6 -19.63 11.87 -13.49
C LYS A 6 -20.05 10.41 -13.67
N ILE A 7 -19.16 9.48 -13.37
CA ILE A 7 -19.43 8.04 -13.48
C ILE A 7 -19.35 7.42 -12.08
N SER A 8 -20.44 6.80 -11.66
CA SER A 8 -20.48 6.04 -10.41
C SER A 8 -20.27 4.55 -10.65
N GLY A 9 -19.84 3.82 -9.60
CA GLY A 9 -19.55 2.39 -9.67
C GLY A 9 -18.08 2.04 -9.90
N MET A 10 -17.18 3.04 -10.04
CA MET A 10 -15.73 2.80 -10.06
C MET A 10 -15.22 2.71 -8.64
N THR A 11 -14.61 1.59 -8.27
CA THR A 11 -14.06 1.33 -6.91
C THR A 11 -12.56 1.06 -6.89
N CYS A 12 -11.92 0.85 -8.04
CA CYS A 12 -10.50 0.53 -8.15
C CYS A 12 -9.93 0.95 -9.49
N MET A 13 -8.60 0.93 -9.64
CA MET A 13 -7.91 1.29 -10.89
C MET A 13 -8.28 0.36 -12.05
N GLY A 14 -8.59 -0.92 -11.80
CA GLY A 14 -9.10 -1.82 -12.84
C GLY A 14 -10.47 -1.39 -13.37
N CYS A 15 -11.31 -0.75 -12.52
CA CYS A 15 -12.56 -0.14 -12.98
C CYS A 15 -12.26 1.08 -13.86
N VAL A 16 -11.28 1.89 -13.49
CA VAL A 16 -10.83 3.07 -14.27
C VAL A 16 -10.33 2.65 -15.65
N SER A 17 -9.48 1.64 -15.74
CA SER A 17 -9.01 1.10 -17.03
C SER A 17 -10.17 0.59 -17.87
N SER A 18 -11.07 -0.20 -17.29
CA SER A 18 -12.24 -0.73 -18.00
C SER A 18 -13.17 0.37 -18.54
N VAL A 19 -13.40 1.43 -17.75
CA VAL A 19 -14.20 2.59 -18.19
C VAL A 19 -13.46 3.36 -19.29
N ARG A 20 -12.14 3.56 -19.14
CA ARG A 20 -11.31 4.23 -20.13
C ARG A 20 -11.34 3.50 -21.47
N ASP A 21 -11.10 2.19 -21.46
CA ASP A 21 -11.05 1.37 -22.68
C ASP A 21 -12.40 1.39 -23.41
N LYS A 22 -13.51 1.33 -22.67
CA LYS A 22 -14.86 1.42 -23.24
C LYS A 22 -15.16 2.80 -23.85
N LEU A 23 -14.67 3.87 -23.23
CA LEU A 23 -14.92 5.24 -23.72
C LEU A 23 -14.00 5.58 -24.91
N ILE A 24 -12.74 5.14 -24.90
CA ILE A 24 -11.81 5.32 -26.04
C ILE A 24 -12.28 4.51 -27.26
N GLY A 25 -12.99 3.41 -27.07
CA GLY A 25 -13.61 2.64 -28.15
C GLY A 25 -14.72 3.36 -28.93
N LEU A 26 -15.11 4.57 -28.52
CA LEU A 26 -16.06 5.42 -29.25
C LEU A 26 -15.30 6.32 -30.23
N ASP A 27 -15.70 6.35 -31.51
CA ASP A 27 -15.06 7.11 -32.58
C ASP A 27 -14.98 8.63 -32.31
N GLU A 28 -15.88 9.13 -31.46
CA GLU A 28 -15.94 10.55 -31.10
C GLU A 28 -14.99 10.94 -29.97
N VAL A 29 -14.38 9.98 -29.25
CA VAL A 29 -13.53 10.21 -28.08
C VAL A 29 -12.05 10.17 -28.46
N GLN A 30 -11.34 11.26 -28.19
CA GLN A 30 -9.90 11.36 -28.48
C GLN A 30 -9.03 11.08 -27.26
N ASP A 31 -9.43 11.54 -26.08
CA ASP A 31 -8.74 11.27 -24.81
C ASP A 31 -9.73 11.24 -23.64
N VAL A 32 -9.37 10.46 -22.61
CA VAL A 32 -10.18 10.26 -21.40
C VAL A 32 -9.32 10.41 -20.17
N LYS A 33 -9.66 11.38 -19.31
CA LYS A 33 -9.04 11.57 -18.01
C LYS A 33 -10.07 11.23 -16.92
N ILE A 34 -9.72 10.29 -16.05
CA ILE A 34 -10.62 9.78 -15.01
C ILE A 34 -10.01 10.07 -13.66
N ASP A 35 -10.78 10.70 -12.79
CA ASP A 35 -10.47 10.84 -11.36
C ASP A 35 -11.31 9.84 -10.57
N LEU A 36 -10.66 8.79 -10.06
CA LEU A 36 -11.31 7.73 -9.30
C LEU A 36 -11.93 8.25 -7.99
N ALA A 37 -11.29 9.23 -7.34
CA ALA A 37 -11.73 9.72 -6.02
C ALA A 37 -13.06 10.48 -6.09
N SER A 38 -13.25 11.30 -7.13
CA SER A 38 -14.48 12.08 -7.33
C SER A 38 -15.49 11.40 -8.27
N GLY A 39 -15.07 10.39 -9.02
CA GLY A 39 -15.84 9.77 -10.09
C GLY A 39 -15.99 10.68 -11.33
N ASN A 40 -15.23 11.78 -11.41
CA ASN A 40 -15.27 12.70 -12.53
C ASN A 40 -14.45 12.18 -13.71
N VAL A 41 -15.05 12.28 -14.89
CA VAL A 41 -14.43 11.88 -16.15
C VAL A 41 -14.45 13.08 -17.09
N VAL A 42 -13.29 13.48 -17.57
CA VAL A 42 -13.12 14.51 -18.58
C VAL A 42 -12.85 13.83 -19.91
N LEU A 43 -13.76 14.03 -20.86
CA LEU A 43 -13.68 13.48 -22.20
C LEU A 43 -13.22 14.58 -23.16
N GLU A 44 -12.18 14.33 -23.95
CA GLU A 44 -11.86 15.13 -25.13
C GLU A 44 -12.57 14.48 -26.33
N VAL A 45 -13.60 15.17 -26.83
CA VAL A 45 -14.50 14.64 -27.87
C VAL A 45 -14.52 15.53 -29.10
N SER A 46 -14.69 14.93 -30.26
CA SER A 46 -14.92 15.64 -31.53
C SER A 46 -16.35 16.17 -31.61
N LYS A 47 -17.30 15.43 -31.04
CA LYS A 47 -18.74 15.79 -30.97
C LYS A 47 -19.29 15.43 -29.59
N THR A 48 -20.20 16.26 -29.04
CA THR A 48 -20.81 16.03 -27.73
C THR A 48 -21.53 14.69 -27.67
N LEU A 49 -21.21 13.87 -26.69
CA LEU A 49 -21.84 12.56 -26.47
C LEU A 49 -23.14 12.72 -25.69
N THR A 50 -24.17 12.03 -26.12
CA THR A 50 -25.45 11.97 -25.40
C THR A 50 -25.38 11.00 -24.24
N LEU A 51 -26.22 11.22 -23.20
CA LEU A 51 -26.29 10.34 -22.03
C LEU A 51 -26.64 8.90 -22.42
N GLU A 52 -27.54 8.73 -23.37
CA GLU A 52 -27.96 7.41 -23.88
C GLU A 52 -26.80 6.61 -24.44
N LYS A 53 -25.92 7.25 -25.23
CA LYS A 53 -24.73 6.61 -25.82
C LYS A 53 -23.72 6.20 -24.75
N LEU A 54 -23.51 7.06 -23.76
CA LEU A 54 -22.65 6.75 -22.62
C LEU A 54 -23.23 5.60 -21.77
N THR A 55 -24.54 5.61 -21.57
CA THR A 55 -25.25 4.58 -20.81
C THR A 55 -25.17 3.22 -21.49
N THR A 56 -25.36 3.16 -22.82
CA THR A 56 -25.28 1.93 -23.59
C THR A 56 -23.91 1.24 -23.47
N VAL A 57 -22.83 2.01 -23.44
CA VAL A 57 -21.45 1.50 -23.40
C VAL A 57 -21.03 1.12 -21.97
N LEU A 58 -21.54 1.81 -20.96
CA LEU A 58 -21.07 1.68 -19.58
C LEU A 58 -21.91 0.76 -18.71
N LEU A 59 -23.24 0.63 -18.96
CA LEU A 59 -24.11 -0.27 -18.20
C LEU A 59 -23.76 -1.77 -18.43
N PRO A 60 -24.12 -2.65 -17.50
CA PRO A 60 -24.85 -2.39 -16.25
C PRO A 60 -23.96 -1.97 -15.06
N LYS A 61 -22.63 -2.01 -15.19
CA LYS A 61 -21.69 -1.87 -14.06
C LYS A 61 -21.40 -0.42 -13.66
N TYR A 62 -21.43 0.51 -14.62
CA TYR A 62 -21.07 1.91 -14.41
C TYR A 62 -22.22 2.83 -14.84
N ILE A 63 -22.57 3.79 -13.98
CA ILE A 63 -23.71 4.69 -14.22
C ILE A 63 -23.19 6.09 -14.55
N PRO A 64 -23.32 6.57 -15.81
CA PRO A 64 -22.93 7.93 -16.18
C PRO A 64 -24.02 8.92 -15.77
N LEU A 65 -23.61 10.06 -15.20
CA LEU A 65 -24.44 11.20 -14.86
C LEU A 65 -23.90 12.42 -15.62
N LEU A 66 -24.68 13.02 -16.47
CA LEU A 66 -24.33 14.30 -17.12
C LEU A 66 -24.39 15.42 -16.07
N GLY A 67 -23.24 15.99 -15.77
CA GLY A 67 -23.17 17.19 -14.93
C GLY A 67 -23.65 18.42 -15.72
N THR A 68 -24.87 18.87 -15.48
CA THR A 68 -25.36 20.15 -15.95
C THR A 68 -24.89 21.27 -15.02
N ASN A 69 -23.58 21.60 -15.03
CA ASN A 69 -23.13 22.85 -14.41
C ASN A 69 -21.90 23.40 -15.15
N PRO A 70 -21.90 24.76 -15.41
CA PRO A 70 -20.76 25.39 -16.07
C PRO A 70 -19.50 25.24 -15.23
N VAL A 71 -18.40 25.11 -15.92
CA VAL A 71 -17.02 25.06 -15.42
C VAL A 71 -16.86 25.93 -14.17
N LYS A 72 -17.02 25.34 -12.99
CA LYS A 72 -16.25 25.80 -11.87
C LYS A 72 -14.85 25.21 -12.10
N THR A 73 -13.94 26.07 -12.49
CA THR A 73 -12.50 25.83 -12.42
C THR A 73 -12.22 25.46 -10.96
N TYR A 74 -12.27 24.17 -10.64
CA TYR A 74 -11.74 23.74 -9.37
C TYR A 74 -10.24 24.02 -9.45
N PRO A 75 -9.68 24.73 -8.45
CA PRO A 75 -8.25 24.88 -8.39
C PRO A 75 -7.66 23.48 -8.53
N ASN A 76 -6.60 23.34 -9.33
CA ASN A 76 -5.82 22.14 -9.42
C ASN A 76 -5.71 21.59 -7.99
N VAL A 77 -6.43 20.52 -7.68
CA VAL A 77 -6.16 19.74 -6.48
C VAL A 77 -4.83 19.08 -6.84
N GLU A 78 -3.75 19.78 -6.52
CA GLU A 78 -2.41 19.23 -6.55
C GLU A 78 -2.52 17.88 -5.86
N ALA A 79 -2.08 16.84 -6.55
CA ALA A 79 -2.01 15.51 -5.97
C ALA A 79 -1.35 15.67 -4.58
N PRO A 80 -1.96 15.15 -3.50
CA PRO A 80 -1.49 15.43 -2.15
C PRO A 80 0.01 15.15 -2.10
N SER A 81 0.79 16.11 -1.62
CA SER A 81 2.23 16.02 -1.61
C SER A 81 2.65 14.67 -1.04
N LYS A 82 3.70 14.03 -1.56
CA LYS A 82 4.20 12.72 -1.10
C LYS A 82 4.30 12.67 0.44
N LEU A 83 4.65 13.80 1.06
CA LEU A 83 4.74 13.95 2.51
C LEU A 83 3.39 13.80 3.22
N LYS A 84 2.31 14.35 2.67
CA LYS A 84 0.95 14.19 3.25
C LYS A 84 0.46 12.74 3.15
N GLN A 85 0.86 12.03 2.10
CA GLN A 85 0.54 10.62 1.94
C GLN A 85 1.32 9.75 2.94
N LEU A 86 2.58 10.09 3.24
CA LEU A 86 3.44 9.36 4.18
C LEU A 86 3.22 9.74 5.65
N PHE A 87 2.45 10.79 5.92
CA PHE A 87 2.23 11.29 7.28
C PHE A 87 1.75 10.21 8.29
N PRO A 88 0.76 9.34 7.96
CA PRO A 88 0.34 8.29 8.88
C PRO A 88 1.47 7.31 9.22
N LEU A 89 2.31 6.98 8.25
CA LEU A 89 3.45 6.10 8.42
C LEU A 89 4.49 6.74 9.35
N ILE A 90 4.85 8.00 9.10
CA ILE A 90 5.76 8.76 9.96
C ILE A 90 5.25 8.81 11.38
N LEU A 91 3.94 9.03 11.56
CA LEU A 91 3.31 9.05 12.88
C LEU A 91 3.46 7.70 13.60
N ILE A 92 3.23 6.58 12.90
CA ILE A 92 3.43 5.24 13.45
C ILE A 92 4.88 5.05 13.89
N PHE A 93 5.86 5.44 13.05
CA PHE A 93 7.29 5.35 13.41
C PHE A 93 7.62 6.16 14.67
N VAL A 94 7.10 7.37 14.80
CA VAL A 94 7.28 8.19 16.01
C VAL A 94 6.72 7.47 17.23
N TYR A 95 5.52 6.88 17.14
CA TYR A 95 4.96 6.10 18.25
C TYR A 95 5.79 4.86 18.58
N LEU A 96 6.34 4.17 17.59
CA LEU A 96 7.21 3.01 17.82
C LEU A 96 8.51 3.42 18.53
N ILE A 97 9.14 4.53 18.13
CA ILE A 97 10.33 5.06 18.78
C ILE A 97 10.03 5.46 20.23
N LEU A 98 8.97 6.23 20.45
CA LEU A 98 8.56 6.65 21.78
C LEU A 98 8.19 5.44 22.68
N GLY A 99 7.48 4.46 22.14
CA GLY A 99 7.14 3.23 22.86
C GLY A 99 8.37 2.45 23.27
N SER A 100 9.36 2.29 22.37
CA SER A 100 10.61 1.60 22.66
C SER A 100 11.44 2.34 23.72
N LEU A 101 11.45 3.68 23.69
CA LEU A 101 12.12 4.50 24.70
C LEU A 101 11.43 4.39 26.06
N LEU A 102 10.09 4.35 26.09
CA LEU A 102 9.32 4.22 27.33
C LEU A 102 9.52 2.85 28.00
N ILE A 103 9.68 1.78 27.21
CA ILE A 103 10.01 0.45 27.76
C ILE A 103 11.35 0.49 28.51
N GLN A 104 12.28 1.32 28.06
CA GLN A 104 13.64 1.42 28.64
C GLN A 104 13.89 2.67 29.47
N LYS A 105 12.83 3.22 30.09
CA LYS A 105 12.90 4.47 30.86
C LYS A 105 13.97 4.48 31.97
N ASP A 106 14.26 3.31 32.58
CA ASP A 106 15.15 3.22 33.74
C ASP A 106 16.62 3.00 33.36
N SER A 107 16.91 2.37 32.20
CA SER A 107 18.27 2.15 31.72
C SER A 107 18.30 1.99 30.20
N PHE A 108 18.68 3.04 29.51
CA PHE A 108 18.78 3.00 28.05
C PHE A 108 20.00 2.20 27.58
N GLN A 109 19.72 1.18 26.77
CA GLN A 109 20.72 0.40 26.05
C GLN A 109 20.32 0.30 24.59
N ILE A 110 21.19 0.70 23.69
CA ILE A 110 20.92 0.73 22.25
C ILE A 110 20.48 -0.64 21.70
N ASN A 111 21.09 -1.73 22.18
CA ASN A 111 20.75 -3.09 21.74
C ASN A 111 19.34 -3.49 22.18
N ASN A 112 18.97 -3.19 23.41
CA ASN A 112 17.61 -3.41 23.91
C ASN A 112 16.60 -2.55 23.17
N PHE A 113 16.94 -1.29 22.90
CA PHE A 113 16.11 -0.39 22.11
C PHE A 113 15.83 -0.95 20.70
N MET A 114 16.87 -1.48 20.02
CA MET A 114 16.67 -2.12 18.71
C MET A 114 15.72 -3.31 18.77
N ILE A 115 15.87 -4.17 19.78
CA ILE A 115 14.99 -5.34 19.97
C ILE A 115 13.54 -4.89 20.23
N ASP A 116 13.34 -3.91 21.14
CA ASP A 116 12.01 -3.39 21.47
C ASP A 116 11.33 -2.73 20.27
N PHE A 117 12.09 -1.91 19.53
CA PHE A 117 11.61 -1.28 18.31
C PHE A 117 11.19 -2.32 17.25
N MET A 118 12.02 -3.33 16.98
CA MET A 118 11.70 -4.40 16.04
C MET A 118 10.47 -5.19 16.49
N GLY A 119 10.37 -5.50 17.79
CA GLY A 119 9.23 -6.21 18.35
C GLY A 119 7.93 -5.42 18.22
N LEU A 120 7.93 -4.15 18.62
CA LEU A 120 6.77 -3.26 18.46
C LEU A 120 6.41 -3.06 16.98
N PHE A 121 7.41 -2.91 16.10
CA PHE A 121 7.21 -2.78 14.68
C PHE A 121 6.42 -3.98 14.12
N PHE A 122 6.88 -5.20 14.37
CA PHE A 122 6.19 -6.40 13.89
C PHE A 122 4.78 -6.53 14.44
N VAL A 123 4.56 -6.26 15.73
CA VAL A 123 3.22 -6.34 16.34
C VAL A 123 2.28 -5.31 15.71
N VAL A 124 2.72 -4.07 15.56
CA VAL A 124 1.86 -2.99 15.02
C VAL A 124 1.56 -3.22 13.54
N PHE A 125 2.58 -3.57 12.74
CA PHE A 125 2.37 -3.79 11.31
C PHE A 125 1.58 -5.08 11.01
N SER A 126 1.72 -6.12 11.81
CA SER A 126 0.86 -7.30 11.70
C SER A 126 -0.60 -6.98 12.03
N LEU A 127 -0.85 -6.10 13.02
CA LEU A 127 -2.21 -5.65 13.34
C LEU A 127 -2.90 -4.99 12.14
N PHE A 128 -2.21 -4.11 11.42
CA PHE A 128 -2.77 -3.51 10.20
C PHE A 128 -3.10 -4.55 9.12
N LYS A 129 -2.30 -5.61 8.99
CA LYS A 129 -2.57 -6.72 8.08
C LYS A 129 -3.79 -7.54 8.50
N PHE A 130 -4.03 -7.67 9.81
CA PHE A 130 -5.25 -8.30 10.35
C PHE A 130 -6.50 -7.46 10.11
N LEU A 131 -6.40 -6.13 10.15
CA LEU A 131 -7.56 -5.25 9.88
C LEU A 131 -8.11 -5.45 8.46
N ASP A 132 -7.25 -5.82 7.50
CA ASP A 132 -7.67 -6.18 6.14
C ASP A 132 -7.23 -7.60 5.76
N TYR A 133 -7.56 -8.55 6.58
CA TYR A 133 -7.15 -9.95 6.41
C TYR A 133 -7.63 -10.58 5.09
N LYS A 134 -8.68 -10.04 4.46
CA LYS A 134 -9.18 -10.54 3.16
C LYS A 134 -8.42 -9.93 1.97
N GLY A 135 -8.03 -8.67 2.07
CA GLY A 135 -7.32 -7.94 1.00
C GLY A 135 -5.82 -8.17 1.03
N PHE A 136 -5.23 -8.22 2.23
CA PHE A 136 -3.79 -8.35 2.43
C PHE A 136 -3.14 -9.51 1.64
N PRO A 137 -3.62 -10.77 1.65
CA PRO A 137 -2.96 -11.86 0.94
C PRO A 137 -2.87 -11.64 -0.57
N LYS A 138 -3.89 -11.00 -1.16
CA LYS A 138 -3.92 -10.68 -2.59
C LYS A 138 -2.93 -9.58 -2.95
N ALA A 139 -2.84 -8.54 -2.11
CA ALA A 139 -1.90 -7.45 -2.30
C ALA A 139 -0.46 -7.92 -2.06
N PHE A 140 -0.21 -8.71 -1.02
CA PHE A 140 1.09 -9.28 -0.69
C PHE A 140 1.64 -10.19 -1.80
N ALA A 141 0.78 -11.01 -2.41
CA ALA A 141 1.15 -11.89 -3.52
C ALA A 141 1.55 -11.13 -4.81
N GLN A 142 1.34 -9.82 -4.90
CA GLN A 142 1.76 -9.05 -6.07
C GLN A 142 3.28 -8.85 -6.12
N TYR A 143 3.94 -8.77 -4.97
CA TYR A 143 5.38 -8.51 -4.89
C TYR A 143 6.20 -9.56 -4.15
N ASP A 144 5.64 -10.27 -3.17
CA ASP A 144 6.39 -11.30 -2.43
C ASP A 144 6.43 -12.63 -3.22
N PRO A 145 7.65 -13.17 -3.51
CA PRO A 145 7.80 -14.38 -4.32
C PRO A 145 7.17 -15.64 -3.70
N LEU A 146 7.18 -15.74 -2.35
CA LEU A 146 6.60 -16.89 -1.65
C LEU A 146 5.07 -16.77 -1.59
N ALA A 147 4.54 -15.58 -1.31
CA ALA A 147 3.12 -15.31 -1.30
C ALA A 147 2.48 -15.51 -2.68
N LYS A 148 3.22 -15.20 -3.77
CA LYS A 148 2.80 -15.48 -5.14
C LYS A 148 2.64 -16.96 -5.43
N ARG A 149 3.46 -17.82 -4.80
CA ARG A 149 3.42 -19.28 -4.98
C ARG A 149 2.48 -19.97 -4.01
N SER A 150 2.27 -19.42 -2.81
CA SER A 150 1.50 -20.03 -1.73
C SER A 150 0.52 -19.06 -1.10
N ALA A 151 -0.76 -19.21 -1.41
CA ALA A 151 -1.82 -18.44 -0.77
C ALA A 151 -1.93 -18.72 0.74
N LEU A 152 -1.53 -19.92 1.18
CA LEU A 152 -1.48 -20.27 2.60
C LEU A 152 -0.41 -19.44 3.33
N TYR A 153 0.79 -19.33 2.75
CA TYR A 153 1.85 -18.48 3.29
C TYR A 153 1.38 -17.02 3.42
N ALA A 154 0.76 -16.48 2.38
CA ALA A 154 0.26 -15.11 2.43
C ALA A 154 -0.78 -14.88 3.55
N LYS A 155 -1.62 -15.87 3.85
CA LYS A 155 -2.60 -15.81 4.95
C LYS A 155 -1.96 -15.95 6.33
N ILE A 156 -0.94 -16.79 6.47
CA ILE A 156 -0.27 -17.05 7.75
C ILE A 156 0.74 -15.94 8.08
N TYR A 157 1.22 -15.20 7.10
CA TYR A 157 2.26 -14.19 7.25
C TYR A 157 2.03 -13.19 8.40
N PRO A 158 0.84 -12.60 8.62
CA PRO A 158 0.59 -11.71 9.76
C PRO A 158 0.77 -12.40 11.12
N PHE A 159 0.43 -13.69 11.22
CA PHE A 159 0.64 -14.47 12.44
C PHE A 159 2.12 -14.72 12.70
N ILE A 160 2.90 -14.98 11.65
CA ILE A 160 4.37 -15.14 11.76
C ILE A 160 4.97 -13.84 12.30
N GLU A 161 4.61 -12.69 11.72
CA GLU A 161 5.11 -11.39 12.20
C GLU A 161 4.71 -11.11 13.65
N THR A 162 3.47 -11.36 14.01
CA THR A 162 3.01 -11.19 15.41
C THR A 162 3.84 -12.06 16.35
N LEU A 163 4.06 -13.33 16.00
CA LEU A 163 4.83 -14.25 16.81
C LEU A 163 6.28 -13.79 16.97
N LEU A 164 6.93 -13.40 15.87
CA LEU A 164 8.30 -12.86 15.90
C LEU A 164 8.38 -11.59 16.75
N GLY A 165 7.40 -10.69 16.61
CA GLY A 165 7.32 -9.46 17.42
C GLY A 165 7.19 -9.75 18.91
N LEU A 166 6.32 -10.68 19.29
CA LEU A 166 6.15 -11.08 20.69
C LEU A 166 7.41 -11.77 21.24
N MET A 167 8.05 -12.65 20.45
CA MET A 167 9.30 -13.30 20.86
C MET A 167 10.43 -12.29 21.08
N LEU A 168 10.52 -11.21 20.25
CA LEU A 168 11.47 -10.13 20.47
C LEU A 168 11.18 -9.38 21.77
N LEU A 169 9.92 -8.97 22.00
CA LEU A 169 9.53 -8.23 23.20
C LEU A 169 9.75 -9.05 24.50
N LEU A 170 9.51 -10.36 24.42
CA LEU A 170 9.72 -11.30 25.52
C LEU A 170 11.19 -11.76 25.66
N ARG A 171 12.07 -11.33 24.77
CA ARG A 171 13.49 -11.76 24.73
C ARG A 171 13.65 -13.29 24.60
N TRP A 172 12.70 -13.95 23.95
CA TRP A 172 12.69 -15.41 23.83
C TRP A 172 13.30 -15.88 22.53
N GLN A 173 14.31 -16.77 22.61
CA GLN A 173 14.98 -17.39 21.45
C GLN A 173 15.47 -16.36 20.41
N LEU A 174 16.13 -15.29 20.86
CA LEU A 174 16.50 -14.16 20.03
C LEU A 174 17.28 -14.55 18.76
N ILE A 175 18.25 -15.47 18.87
CA ILE A 175 19.05 -15.92 17.72
C ILE A 175 18.14 -16.52 16.62
N PHE A 176 17.22 -17.41 17.01
CA PHE A 176 16.26 -18.02 16.09
C PHE A 176 15.36 -16.95 15.45
N VAL A 177 14.87 -16.00 16.24
CA VAL A 177 14.02 -14.90 15.76
C VAL A 177 14.76 -14.04 14.75
N PHE A 178 16.01 -13.65 15.02
CA PHE A 178 16.81 -12.86 14.07
C PHE A 178 17.04 -13.59 12.76
N ILE A 179 17.37 -14.89 12.80
CA ILE A 179 17.58 -15.70 11.59
C ILE A 179 16.29 -15.74 10.74
N ILE A 180 15.15 -16.02 11.35
CA ILE A 180 13.86 -16.06 10.64
C ILE A 180 13.49 -14.67 10.09
N THR A 181 13.68 -13.62 10.89
CA THR A 181 13.43 -12.24 10.48
C THR A 181 14.28 -11.87 9.26
N ILE A 182 15.59 -12.16 9.29
CA ILE A 182 16.49 -11.89 8.17
C ILE A 182 16.03 -12.66 6.92
N ALA A 183 15.69 -13.94 7.05
CA ALA A 183 15.25 -14.76 5.92
C ALA A 183 13.96 -14.19 5.28
N ILE A 184 12.94 -13.90 6.07
CA ILE A 184 11.66 -13.39 5.60
C ILE A 184 11.84 -12.00 4.98
N LEU A 185 12.51 -11.07 5.67
CA LEU A 185 12.71 -9.71 5.17
C LEU A 185 13.57 -9.67 3.91
N THR A 186 14.57 -10.56 3.78
CA THR A 186 15.37 -10.64 2.55
C THR A 186 14.52 -11.06 1.36
N ILE A 187 13.67 -12.08 1.51
CA ILE A 187 12.78 -12.56 0.44
C ILE A 187 11.79 -11.46 0.04
N THR A 188 11.14 -10.83 1.01
CA THR A 188 10.17 -9.76 0.76
C THR A 188 10.86 -8.54 0.14
N THR A 189 12.04 -8.15 0.64
CA THR A 189 12.81 -7.02 0.07
C THR A 189 13.20 -7.29 -1.37
N PHE A 190 13.66 -8.49 -1.69
CA PHE A 190 13.96 -8.89 -3.07
C PHE A 190 12.73 -8.75 -3.98
N GLY A 191 11.58 -9.20 -3.52
CA GLY A 191 10.32 -9.05 -4.25
C GLY A 191 9.91 -7.60 -4.47
N VAL A 192 10.04 -6.74 -3.45
CA VAL A 192 9.78 -5.30 -3.54
C VAL A 192 10.71 -4.63 -4.55
N VAL A 193 12.02 -4.91 -4.47
CA VAL A 193 13.03 -4.36 -5.40
C VAL A 193 12.73 -4.78 -6.84
N TYR A 194 12.44 -6.06 -7.06
CA TYR A 194 12.08 -6.57 -8.39
C TYR A 194 10.86 -5.85 -8.97
N THR A 195 9.84 -5.65 -8.15
CA THR A 195 8.61 -4.96 -8.53
C THR A 195 8.83 -3.47 -8.84
N LEU A 196 9.76 -2.83 -8.11
CA LEU A 196 10.17 -1.45 -8.36
C LEU A 196 10.80 -1.25 -9.74
N PHE A 197 11.65 -2.20 -10.14
CA PHE A 197 12.30 -2.16 -11.46
C PHE A 197 11.31 -2.41 -12.60
N ASP A 198 10.28 -3.21 -12.39
CA ASP A 198 9.27 -3.55 -13.41
C ASP A 198 8.22 -2.44 -13.63
N LYS A 199 8.39 -1.25 -13.00
CA LYS A 199 7.51 -0.06 -13.13
C LYS A 199 6.01 -0.30 -12.91
N ASN A 200 5.62 -1.44 -12.39
CA ASN A 200 4.24 -1.72 -12.03
C ASN A 200 3.92 -0.98 -10.71
N LYS A 201 3.02 -0.01 -10.76
CA LYS A 201 2.52 0.65 -9.55
C LYS A 201 1.65 -0.33 -8.78
N ILE A 202 2.16 -0.83 -7.68
CA ILE A 202 1.46 -1.75 -6.78
C ILE A 202 1.12 -1.01 -5.49
N ASP A 203 -0.08 -1.24 -4.97
CA ASP A 203 -0.53 -0.65 -3.70
C ASP A 203 0.11 -1.38 -2.50
N CYS A 204 0.42 -0.61 -1.44
CA CYS A 204 1.04 -1.14 -0.23
C CYS A 204 0.17 -2.17 0.51
N ALA A 205 0.75 -3.32 0.79
CA ALA A 205 0.15 -4.32 1.66
C ALA A 205 0.62 -4.24 3.12
N CYS A 206 1.64 -3.43 3.44
CA CYS A 206 2.21 -3.34 4.80
C CYS A 206 1.20 -2.83 5.82
N LEU A 207 0.37 -1.86 5.41
CA LEU A 207 -0.65 -1.24 6.24
C LEU A 207 -2.07 -1.72 5.86
N GLY A 208 -2.17 -2.89 5.20
CA GLY A 208 -3.42 -3.37 4.63
C GLY A 208 -3.93 -2.48 3.49
N THR A 209 -5.13 -2.74 2.99
CA THR A 209 -5.75 -1.90 1.96
C THR A 209 -6.44 -0.66 2.54
N THR A 210 -6.40 -0.50 3.86
CA THR A 210 -7.06 0.58 4.60
C THR A 210 -6.41 1.95 4.34
N LEU A 211 -5.09 1.98 4.12
CA LEU A 211 -4.34 3.18 3.78
C LEU A 211 -3.73 2.99 2.38
N LYS A 212 -4.31 3.64 1.38
CA LYS A 212 -3.78 3.67 0.00
C LYS A 212 -2.54 4.55 -0.05
N LEU A 213 -1.40 4.00 0.33
CA LEU A 213 -0.10 4.67 0.20
C LEU A 213 0.58 4.23 -1.10
N PRO A 214 1.25 5.15 -1.82
CA PRO A 214 2.15 4.78 -2.90
C PRO A 214 3.28 3.97 -2.30
N MET A 215 3.26 2.71 -2.65
CA MET A 215 4.09 1.73 -2.06
C MET A 215 5.50 1.77 -2.51
N THR A 216 6.37 1.57 -2.50
CA THR A 216 7.62 1.19 -3.16
C THR A 216 8.86 1.64 -2.39
N GLU A 217 8.97 2.95 -2.18
CA GLU A 217 10.15 3.52 -1.54
C GLU A 217 10.09 3.34 -0.02
N ALA A 218 8.91 3.57 0.59
CA ALA A 218 8.75 3.49 2.04
C ALA A 218 8.94 2.07 2.57
N THR A 219 8.28 1.08 1.95
CA THR A 219 8.42 -0.33 2.36
C THR A 219 9.84 -0.86 2.17
N LEU A 220 10.52 -0.41 1.11
CA LEU A 220 11.92 -0.77 0.91
C LEU A 220 12.78 -0.22 2.05
N ILE A 221 12.60 1.06 2.42
CA ILE A 221 13.34 1.70 3.51
C ILE A 221 13.05 0.98 4.84
N GLU A 222 11.79 0.70 5.14
CA GLU A 222 11.38 -0.03 6.34
C GLU A 222 12.05 -1.40 6.43
N ASN A 223 11.95 -2.20 5.38
CA ASN A 223 12.56 -3.52 5.33
C ASN A 223 14.08 -3.46 5.47
N VAL A 224 14.74 -2.50 4.82
CA VAL A 224 16.20 -2.34 4.89
C VAL A 224 16.62 -1.96 6.31
N ILE A 225 15.93 -1.02 6.97
CA ILE A 225 16.21 -0.62 8.35
C ILE A 225 16.09 -1.85 9.27
N MET A 226 14.99 -2.58 9.18
CA MET A 226 14.74 -3.77 9.98
C MET A 226 15.77 -4.88 9.72
N LEU A 227 16.17 -5.06 8.46
CA LEU A 227 17.17 -6.04 8.07
C LEU A 227 18.55 -5.70 8.67
N VAL A 228 18.97 -4.44 8.56
CA VAL A 228 20.23 -3.97 9.15
C VAL A 228 20.23 -4.13 10.67
N MET A 229 19.14 -3.79 11.35
CA MET A 229 19.00 -4.00 12.79
C MET A 229 19.06 -5.48 13.16
N ALA A 230 18.35 -6.36 12.45
CA ALA A 230 18.35 -7.79 12.72
C ALA A 230 19.75 -8.42 12.52
N ILE A 231 20.45 -8.04 11.46
CA ILE A 231 21.82 -8.48 11.18
C ILE A 231 22.78 -7.98 12.27
N SER A 232 22.72 -6.69 12.63
CA SER A 232 23.55 -6.10 13.68
C SER A 232 23.36 -6.80 15.01
N MET A 233 22.09 -7.09 15.37
CA MET A 233 21.76 -7.77 16.61
C MET A 233 22.18 -9.25 16.61
N LEU A 234 22.11 -9.92 15.45
CA LEU A 234 22.59 -11.27 15.31
C LEU A 234 24.11 -11.35 15.55
N PHE A 235 24.89 -10.42 14.94
CA PHE A 235 26.33 -10.34 15.19
C PHE A 235 26.65 -10.05 16.65
N TYR A 236 25.90 -9.16 17.30
CA TYR A 236 26.08 -8.84 18.72
C TYR A 236 25.84 -10.05 19.63
N GLN A 237 24.97 -10.99 19.25
CA GLN A 237 24.70 -12.21 20.02
C GLN A 237 25.79 -13.27 19.87
N PHE A 238 26.60 -13.22 18.82
CA PHE A 238 27.70 -14.15 18.57
C PHE A 238 29.08 -13.61 19.00
N GLY A 239 29.22 -12.31 19.25
CA GLY A 239 30.47 -11.67 19.69
C GLY A 239 30.47 -11.39 21.17
#